data_2721b72ce311d52bbcdf680736e1d31e
#
_entry.id   2721b72ce311d52bbcdf680736e1d31e
#
_cell.length_a   1.000
_cell.length_b   1.000
_cell.length_c   1.000
_cell.angle_alpha   90.00
_cell.angle_beta   90.00
_cell.angle_gamma   90.00
#
_symmetry.space_group_name_H-M   'P 1'
#
loop_
_entity.id
_entity.type
_entity.pdbx_description
1 polymer ?
#
loop_
_entity_poly.entity_id
_entity_poly.type
_entity_poly.pdbx_seq_one_letter_code
_entity_poly.pdbx_strand_id
1 'polypeptide(L)'
;YDAMDEIRGIAAKYFGKDNVILVGNSTSDHDLESSFASDNIVISVLTALFVMIILFFTFQSAGLPVLLVLTIQGSIWINFAVPAMRGQTIFFIAYLIVSAIQMGATIDYAIVISSRYMDLKQRMPIKDAITESLNQAFPTIFTSGTILTCAGFLIGEIASDPTVASIG
;
A
#
# COMPACT_ATOMS: atom_id res chain seq x y z
N TYR A 1 -3.32 -11.04 23.61
CA TYR A 1 -4.56 -10.29 23.32
C TYR A 1 -5.76 -10.87 24.08
N ASP A 2 -5.95 -12.18 24.14
CA ASP A 2 -7.05 -12.84 24.87
C ASP A 2 -7.14 -12.42 26.36
N ALA A 3 -6.00 -12.18 27.00
CA ALA A 3 -5.95 -11.74 28.40
C ALA A 3 -6.57 -10.34 28.63
N MET A 4 -6.51 -9.46 27.64
CA MET A 4 -7.09 -8.11 27.76
C MET A 4 -8.61 -8.13 27.64
N ASP A 5 -9.13 -8.94 26.72
CA ASP A 5 -10.58 -9.11 26.57
C ASP A 5 -11.16 -9.82 27.79
N GLU A 6 -10.41 -10.74 28.40
CA GLU A 6 -10.78 -11.38 29.66
C GLU A 6 -10.82 -10.37 30.81
N ILE A 7 -9.79 -9.51 30.94
CA ILE A 7 -9.74 -8.45 31.97
C ILE A 7 -10.90 -7.45 31.77
N ARG A 8 -11.18 -7.03 30.54
CA ARG A 8 -12.34 -6.19 30.22
C ARG A 8 -13.66 -6.86 30.60
N GLY A 9 -13.78 -8.14 30.27
CA GLY A 9 -14.99 -8.91 30.60
C GLY A 9 -15.22 -9.02 32.12
N ILE A 10 -14.15 -9.29 32.88
CA ILE A 10 -14.21 -9.35 34.35
C ILE A 10 -14.53 -7.97 34.92
N ALA A 11 -13.85 -6.92 34.49
CA ALA A 11 -14.05 -5.58 34.98
C ALA A 11 -15.48 -5.03 34.67
N ALA A 12 -15.96 -5.30 33.45
CA ALA A 12 -17.32 -4.94 33.05
C ALA A 12 -18.41 -5.62 33.88
N LYS A 13 -18.16 -6.82 34.38
CA LYS A 13 -19.06 -7.57 35.23
C LYS A 13 -19.22 -6.93 36.62
N TYR A 14 -18.16 -6.30 37.15
CA TYR A 14 -18.20 -5.70 38.49
C TYR A 14 -18.54 -4.20 38.51
N PHE A 15 -18.13 -3.47 37.46
CA PHE A 15 -18.21 -2.00 37.41
C PHE A 15 -19.18 -1.47 36.33
N GLY A 16 -19.71 -2.35 35.47
CA GLY A 16 -20.51 -1.95 34.29
C GLY A 16 -19.63 -1.58 33.09
N LYS A 17 -20.14 -1.89 31.89
CA LYS A 17 -19.35 -1.74 30.63
C LYS A 17 -18.86 -0.31 30.36
N ASP A 18 -19.69 0.69 30.73
CA ASP A 18 -19.39 2.10 30.40
C ASP A 18 -18.52 2.80 31.46
N ASN A 19 -18.23 2.13 32.57
CA ASN A 19 -17.48 2.70 33.69
C ASN A 19 -16.04 2.19 33.79
N VAL A 20 -15.59 1.37 32.84
CA VAL A 20 -14.26 0.76 32.87
C VAL A 20 -13.49 1.20 31.65
N ILE A 21 -12.40 1.93 31.86
CA ILE A 21 -11.44 2.30 30.82
C ILE A 21 -10.12 1.62 31.16
N LEU A 22 -9.70 0.67 30.36
CA LEU A 22 -8.36 0.08 30.39
C LEU A 22 -7.42 0.98 29.59
N VAL A 23 -6.38 1.48 30.26
CA VAL A 23 -5.37 2.37 29.63
C VAL A 23 -4.00 1.72 29.70
N GLY A 24 -3.32 1.67 28.57
CA GLY A 24 -1.97 1.14 28.45
C GLY A 24 -1.54 1.04 27.00
N ASN A 25 -0.24 0.99 26.72
CA ASN A 25 0.27 0.89 25.34
C ASN A 25 -0.30 -0.35 24.63
N SER A 26 -0.32 -1.50 25.31
CA SER A 26 -0.85 -2.73 24.73
C SER A 26 -2.37 -2.71 24.49
N THR A 27 -3.13 -1.97 25.30
CA THR A 27 -4.57 -1.79 25.08
C THR A 27 -4.86 -0.86 23.91
N SER A 28 -4.07 0.20 23.77
CA SER A 28 -4.18 1.11 22.63
C SER A 28 -3.84 0.40 21.32
N ASP A 29 -2.80 -0.43 21.30
CA ASP A 29 -2.41 -1.20 20.12
C ASP A 29 -3.51 -2.20 19.70
N HIS A 30 -4.13 -2.89 20.66
CA HIS A 30 -5.22 -3.83 20.40
C HIS A 30 -6.48 -3.12 19.88
N ASP A 31 -6.86 -2.00 20.49
CA ASP A 31 -8.05 -1.23 20.09
C ASP A 31 -7.84 -0.61 18.70
N LEU A 32 -6.64 -0.16 18.40
CA LEU A 32 -6.24 0.31 17.08
C LEU A 32 -6.29 -0.83 16.06
N GLU A 33 -5.74 -2.00 16.34
CA GLU A 33 -5.73 -3.15 15.44
C GLU A 33 -7.15 -3.61 15.08
N SER A 34 -8.05 -3.67 16.07
CA SER A 34 -9.44 -4.12 15.86
C SER A 34 -10.27 -3.14 15.01
N SER A 35 -10.12 -1.84 15.24
CA SER A 35 -10.78 -0.80 14.44
C SER A 35 -10.18 -0.69 13.05
N PHE A 36 -8.90 -0.97 12.94
CA PHE A 36 -8.09 -0.69 11.77
C PHE A 36 -8.34 -1.65 10.60
N ALA A 37 -8.66 -2.93 10.87
CA ALA A 37 -8.93 -3.91 9.81
C ALA A 37 -10.09 -3.47 8.91
N SER A 38 -11.13 -2.89 9.51
CA SER A 38 -12.28 -2.36 8.77
C SER A 38 -11.94 -1.07 8.01
N ASP A 39 -11.25 -0.14 8.67
CA ASP A 39 -10.88 1.15 8.10
C ASP A 39 -9.89 1.00 6.95
N ASN A 40 -8.96 0.04 7.06
CA ASN A 40 -7.99 -0.24 6.01
C ASN A 40 -8.64 -0.69 4.69
N ILE A 41 -9.66 -1.54 4.75
CA ILE A 41 -10.40 -1.97 3.56
C ILE A 41 -11.08 -0.75 2.92
N VAL A 42 -11.74 0.09 3.72
CA VAL A 42 -12.43 1.29 3.23
C VAL A 42 -11.44 2.26 2.58
N ILE A 43 -10.31 2.53 3.24
CA ILE A 43 -9.26 3.41 2.72
C ILE A 43 -8.68 2.85 1.42
N SER A 44 -8.36 1.55 1.37
CA SER A 44 -7.79 0.92 0.17
C SER A 44 -8.76 0.96 -1.02
N VAL A 45 -10.04 0.65 -0.78
CA VAL A 45 -11.06 0.71 -1.83
C VAL A 45 -11.28 2.15 -2.30
N LEU A 46 -11.37 3.10 -1.38
CA LEU A 46 -11.57 4.51 -1.69
C LEU A 46 -10.38 5.06 -2.50
N THR A 47 -9.16 4.75 -2.09
CA THR A 47 -7.93 5.15 -2.79
C THR A 47 -7.88 4.54 -4.20
N ALA A 48 -8.16 3.25 -4.35
CA ALA A 48 -8.21 2.59 -5.65
C ALA A 48 -9.28 3.21 -6.56
N LEU A 49 -10.44 3.57 -6.00
CA LEU A 49 -11.52 4.21 -6.72
C LEU A 49 -11.14 5.62 -7.19
N PHE A 50 -10.53 6.44 -6.33
CA PHE A 50 -10.03 7.76 -6.73
C PHE A 50 -8.98 7.66 -7.83
N VAL A 51 -8.02 6.75 -7.69
CA VAL A 51 -6.99 6.51 -8.71
C VAL A 51 -7.65 6.09 -10.03
N MET A 52 -8.62 5.19 -9.99
CA MET A 52 -9.35 4.74 -11.17
C MET A 52 -10.08 5.90 -11.88
N ILE A 53 -10.73 6.78 -11.11
CA ILE A 53 -11.40 7.96 -11.65
C ILE A 53 -10.39 8.89 -12.35
N ILE A 54 -9.27 9.19 -11.71
CA ILE A 54 -8.22 10.05 -12.28
C ILE A 54 -7.68 9.45 -13.58
N LEU A 55 -7.38 8.15 -13.58
CA LEU A 55 -6.90 7.45 -14.77
C LEU A 55 -7.94 7.40 -15.89
N PHE A 56 -9.21 7.25 -15.54
CA PHE A 56 -10.30 7.27 -16.51
C PHE A 56 -10.36 8.61 -17.26
N PHE A 57 -10.26 9.72 -16.52
CA PHE A 57 -10.19 11.05 -17.13
C PHE A 57 -8.92 11.27 -17.95
N THR A 58 -7.79 10.73 -17.50
CA THR A 58 -6.49 10.87 -18.17
C THR A 58 -6.46 10.12 -19.50
N PHE A 59 -6.90 8.87 -19.52
CA PHE A 59 -6.79 8.00 -20.70
C PHE A 59 -8.05 7.97 -21.58
N GLN A 60 -9.16 8.53 -21.12
CA GLN A 60 -10.47 8.49 -21.81
C GLN A 60 -10.87 7.07 -22.27
N SER A 61 -10.44 6.05 -21.53
CA SER A 61 -10.63 4.64 -21.80
C SER A 61 -10.82 3.90 -20.47
N ALA A 62 -11.75 2.97 -20.39
CA ALA A 62 -12.01 2.21 -19.17
C ALA A 62 -11.05 1.02 -18.98
N GLY A 63 -10.55 0.45 -20.06
CA GLY A 63 -9.74 -0.78 -20.00
C GLY A 63 -8.36 -0.58 -19.37
N LEU A 64 -7.64 0.47 -19.74
CA LEU A 64 -6.32 0.78 -19.21
C LEU A 64 -6.34 1.06 -17.70
N PRO A 65 -7.20 1.94 -17.17
CA PRO A 65 -7.29 2.20 -15.74
C PRO A 65 -7.52 0.96 -14.90
N VAL A 66 -8.46 0.11 -15.30
CA VAL A 66 -8.77 -1.13 -14.58
C VAL A 66 -7.54 -2.05 -14.53
N LEU A 67 -6.88 -2.25 -15.67
CA LEU A 67 -5.69 -3.10 -15.73
C LEU A 67 -4.55 -2.55 -14.88
N LEU A 68 -4.30 -1.25 -14.91
CA LEU A 68 -3.26 -0.60 -14.12
C LEU A 68 -3.53 -0.71 -12.62
N VAL A 69 -4.76 -0.39 -12.18
CA VAL A 69 -5.13 -0.50 -10.75
C VAL A 69 -5.01 -1.94 -10.26
N LEU A 70 -5.47 -2.93 -11.04
CA LEU A 70 -5.34 -4.35 -10.68
C LEU A 70 -3.87 -4.77 -10.57
N THR A 71 -3.02 -4.32 -11.50
CA THR A 71 -1.59 -4.64 -11.46
C THR A 71 -0.92 -4.03 -10.23
N ILE A 72 -1.22 -2.78 -9.91
CA ILE A 72 -0.66 -2.09 -8.73
C ILE A 72 -1.16 -2.77 -7.45
N GLN A 73 -2.45 -3.05 -7.35
CA GLN A 73 -3.03 -3.72 -6.18
C GLN A 73 -2.45 -5.13 -5.99
N GLY A 74 -2.27 -5.87 -7.08
CA GLY A 74 -1.60 -7.17 -7.05
C GLY A 74 -0.16 -7.08 -6.57
N SER A 75 0.58 -6.06 -7.00
CA SER A 75 1.96 -5.80 -6.54
C SER A 75 2.02 -5.50 -5.03
N ILE A 76 1.07 -4.71 -4.50
CA ILE A 76 0.96 -4.43 -3.07
C ILE A 76 0.70 -5.73 -2.29
N TRP A 77 -0.22 -6.57 -2.74
CA TRP A 77 -0.49 -7.85 -2.08
C TRP A 77 0.71 -8.79 -2.09
N ILE A 78 1.46 -8.87 -3.19
CA ILE A 78 2.68 -9.67 -3.28
C ILE A 78 3.74 -9.14 -2.29
N ASN A 79 3.90 -7.82 -2.20
CA ASN A 79 4.84 -7.20 -1.28
C ASN A 79 4.56 -7.60 0.18
N PHE A 80 3.31 -7.56 0.60
CA PHE A 80 2.92 -7.96 1.96
C PHE A 80 2.80 -9.47 2.18
N ALA A 81 2.68 -10.27 1.13
CA ALA A 81 2.66 -11.72 1.25
C ALA A 81 4.00 -12.27 1.77
N VAL A 82 5.14 -11.66 1.41
CA VAL A 82 6.47 -12.13 1.80
C VAL A 82 6.69 -12.08 3.32
N PRO A 83 6.48 -10.96 4.03
CA PRO A 83 6.56 -10.91 5.50
C PRO A 83 5.53 -11.82 6.17
N ALA A 84 4.30 -11.88 5.65
CA ALA A 84 3.25 -12.75 6.18
C ALA A 84 3.65 -14.24 6.12
N MET A 85 4.26 -14.69 5.02
CA MET A 85 4.77 -16.06 4.90
C MET A 85 5.93 -16.37 5.85
N ARG A 86 6.69 -15.34 6.25
CA ARG A 86 7.78 -15.46 7.22
C ARG A 86 7.31 -15.38 8.67
N GLY A 87 6.01 -15.19 8.91
CA GLY A 87 5.43 -15.03 10.25
C GLY A 87 5.87 -13.73 10.94
N GLN A 88 6.29 -12.73 10.18
CA GLN A 88 6.65 -11.43 10.71
C GLN A 88 5.40 -10.58 10.93
N THR A 89 5.28 -9.98 12.10
CA THR A 89 4.23 -9.02 12.39
C THR A 89 4.62 -7.64 11.87
N ILE A 90 3.82 -7.10 10.98
CA ILE A 90 4.01 -5.73 10.47
C ILE A 90 3.13 -4.81 11.29
N PHE A 91 3.69 -3.70 11.78
CA PHE A 91 2.89 -2.67 12.41
C PHE A 91 1.89 -2.09 11.41
N PHE A 92 0.65 -1.90 11.84
CA PHE A 92 -0.44 -1.43 10.97
C PHE A 92 -0.14 -0.06 10.32
N ILE A 93 0.53 0.84 11.04
CA ILE A 93 0.95 2.15 10.51
C ILE A 93 1.95 1.98 9.35
N ALA A 94 2.91 1.06 9.49
CA ALA A 94 3.86 0.76 8.43
C ALA A 94 3.15 0.21 7.18
N TYR A 95 2.18 -0.69 7.36
CA TYR A 95 1.35 -1.19 6.27
C TYR A 95 0.66 -0.06 5.48
N LEU A 96 0.03 0.90 6.18
CA LEU A 96 -0.64 2.04 5.54
C LEU A 96 0.33 2.92 4.76
N ILE A 97 1.45 3.28 5.40
CA ILE A 97 2.44 4.16 4.79
C ILE A 97 3.02 3.51 3.54
N VAL A 98 3.45 2.24 3.63
CA VAL A 98 4.03 1.50 2.50
C VAL A 98 3.00 1.33 1.38
N SER A 99 1.75 0.98 1.69
CA SER A 99 0.68 0.85 0.69
C SER A 99 0.42 2.18 -0.02
N ALA A 100 0.35 3.29 0.71
CA ALA A 100 0.12 4.61 0.15
C ALA A 100 1.29 5.06 -0.75
N ILE A 101 2.54 4.88 -0.30
CA ILE A 101 3.73 5.20 -1.08
C ILE A 101 3.79 4.32 -2.34
N GLN A 102 3.57 3.01 -2.19
CA GLN A 102 3.62 2.08 -3.31
C GLN A 102 2.55 2.40 -4.35
N MET A 103 1.32 2.69 -3.93
CA MET A 103 0.26 3.11 -4.84
C MET A 103 0.62 4.42 -5.53
N GLY A 104 1.01 5.47 -4.79
CA GLY A 104 1.32 6.79 -5.32
C GLY A 104 2.50 6.79 -6.27
N ALA A 105 3.63 6.19 -5.89
CA ALA A 105 4.82 6.16 -6.72
C ALA A 105 4.65 5.28 -7.98
N THR A 106 3.95 4.16 -7.86
CA THR A 106 3.78 3.24 -9.00
C THR A 106 2.82 3.77 -10.04
N ILE A 107 1.79 4.53 -9.64
CA ILE A 107 0.79 5.07 -10.58
C ILE A 107 1.42 6.06 -11.56
N ASP A 108 2.36 6.89 -11.09
CA ASP A 108 3.03 7.88 -11.94
C ASP A 108 3.81 7.21 -13.06
N TYR A 109 4.52 6.12 -12.76
CA TYR A 109 5.25 5.35 -13.79
C TYR A 109 4.29 4.64 -14.75
N ALA A 110 3.19 4.10 -14.22
CA ALA A 110 2.17 3.49 -15.05
C ALA A 110 1.54 4.49 -16.03
N ILE A 111 1.27 5.72 -15.59
CA ILE A 111 0.79 6.81 -16.44
C ILE A 111 1.81 7.14 -17.53
N VAL A 112 3.08 7.30 -17.17
CA VAL A 112 4.14 7.65 -18.13
C VAL A 112 4.27 6.59 -19.22
N ILE A 113 4.38 5.30 -18.86
CA ILE A 113 4.47 4.21 -19.84
C ILE A 113 3.23 4.16 -20.73
N SER A 114 2.04 4.23 -20.12
CA SER A 114 0.79 4.09 -20.84
C SER A 114 0.54 5.27 -21.79
N SER A 115 0.86 6.50 -21.38
CA SER A 115 0.79 7.68 -22.25
C SER A 115 1.74 7.54 -23.45
N ARG A 116 2.98 7.15 -23.21
CA ARG A 116 3.94 6.90 -24.29
C ARG A 116 3.45 5.84 -25.26
N TYR A 117 2.95 4.73 -24.73
CA TYR A 117 2.39 3.67 -25.57
C TYR A 117 1.20 4.16 -26.39
N MET A 118 0.28 4.95 -25.79
CA MET A 118 -0.89 5.49 -26.50
C MET A 118 -0.50 6.41 -27.65
N ASP A 119 0.55 7.22 -27.50
CA ASP A 119 1.07 8.09 -28.55
C ASP A 119 1.76 7.30 -29.67
N LEU A 120 2.58 6.33 -29.30
CA LEU A 120 3.39 5.55 -30.26
C LEU A 120 2.53 4.58 -31.08
N LYS A 121 1.51 3.96 -30.49
CA LYS A 121 0.63 3.02 -31.20
C LYS A 121 -0.15 3.65 -32.36
N GLN A 122 -0.27 4.98 -32.39
CA GLN A 122 -0.90 5.69 -33.51
C GLN A 122 0.07 5.86 -34.70
N ARG A 123 1.38 5.69 -34.47
CA ARG A 123 2.43 5.98 -35.46
C ARG A 123 3.20 4.76 -35.92
N MET A 124 3.14 3.65 -35.16
CA MET A 124 3.90 2.44 -35.45
C MET A 124 3.13 1.17 -35.02
N PRO A 125 3.55 -0.02 -35.50
CA PRO A 125 2.95 -1.30 -35.09
C PRO A 125 2.97 -1.49 -33.58
N ILE A 126 1.96 -2.17 -33.04
CA ILE A 126 1.76 -2.35 -31.59
C ILE A 126 2.99 -2.90 -30.88
N LYS A 127 3.67 -3.89 -31.49
CA LYS A 127 4.88 -4.51 -30.94
C LYS A 127 6.03 -3.51 -30.78
N ASP A 128 6.24 -2.69 -31.78
CA ASP A 128 7.29 -1.68 -31.77
C ASP A 128 6.96 -0.54 -30.82
N ALA A 129 5.68 -0.15 -30.76
CA ALA A 129 5.18 0.86 -29.81
C ALA A 129 5.37 0.43 -28.34
N ILE A 130 5.12 -0.84 -28.01
CA ILE A 130 5.38 -1.37 -26.66
C ILE A 130 6.88 -1.33 -26.34
N THR A 131 7.71 -1.83 -27.25
CA THR A 131 9.17 -1.89 -27.03
C THR A 131 9.74 -0.49 -26.87
N GLU A 132 9.35 0.45 -27.71
CA GLU A 132 9.83 1.82 -27.67
C GLU A 132 9.34 2.57 -26.43
N SER A 133 8.07 2.39 -26.02
CA SER A 133 7.55 3.00 -24.81
C SER A 133 8.28 2.50 -23.54
N LEU A 134 8.61 1.22 -23.51
CA LEU A 134 9.40 0.63 -22.42
C LEU A 134 10.83 1.16 -22.42
N ASN A 135 11.51 1.21 -23.57
CA ASN A 135 12.87 1.73 -23.67
C ASN A 135 12.96 3.17 -23.18
N GLN A 136 11.99 4.01 -23.54
CA GLN A 136 11.96 5.41 -23.12
C GLN A 136 11.65 5.60 -21.64
N ALA A 137 10.81 4.75 -21.05
CA ALA A 137 10.41 4.85 -19.66
C ALA A 137 11.39 4.14 -18.70
N PHE A 138 12.06 3.10 -19.16
CA PHE A 138 12.93 2.24 -18.35
C PHE A 138 14.00 2.99 -17.53
N PRO A 139 14.77 3.92 -18.10
CA PRO A 139 15.80 4.63 -17.32
C PRO A 139 15.22 5.37 -16.11
N THR A 140 14.09 6.05 -16.29
CA THR A 140 13.43 6.80 -15.24
C THR A 140 12.90 5.87 -14.15
N ILE A 141 12.21 4.79 -14.54
CA ILE A 141 11.65 3.82 -13.60
C ILE A 141 12.73 3.10 -12.83
N PHE A 142 13.79 2.68 -13.52
CA PHE A 142 14.92 1.98 -12.90
C PHE A 142 15.66 2.87 -11.91
N THR A 143 15.94 4.12 -12.27
CA THR A 143 16.61 5.08 -11.38
C THR A 143 15.77 5.35 -10.13
N SER A 144 14.50 5.66 -10.30
CA SER A 144 13.61 5.94 -9.15
C SER A 144 13.37 4.71 -8.28
N GLY A 145 13.19 3.55 -8.89
CA GLY A 145 13.06 2.28 -8.17
C GLY A 145 14.31 1.95 -7.35
N THR A 146 15.50 2.17 -7.92
CA THR A 146 16.77 1.98 -7.20
C THR A 146 16.91 2.95 -6.02
N ILE A 147 16.55 4.22 -6.20
CA ILE A 147 16.60 5.22 -5.12
C ILE A 147 15.63 4.81 -4.00
N LEU A 148 14.41 4.41 -4.34
CA LEU A 148 13.42 4.01 -3.35
C LEU A 148 13.84 2.74 -2.59
N THR A 149 14.42 1.76 -3.29
CA THR A 149 14.96 0.54 -2.69
C THR A 149 16.13 0.84 -1.75
N CYS A 150 17.06 1.70 -2.16
CA CYS A 150 18.16 2.11 -1.28
C CYS A 150 17.66 2.87 -0.05
N ALA A 151 16.69 3.76 -0.22
CA ALA A 151 16.09 4.50 0.89
C ALA A 151 15.37 3.56 1.88
N GLY A 152 14.56 2.62 1.38
CA GLY A 152 13.90 1.62 2.20
C GLY A 152 14.90 0.74 2.95
N PHE A 153 15.91 0.22 2.27
CA PHE A 153 16.97 -0.57 2.90
C PHE A 153 17.70 0.20 4.03
N LEU A 154 18.03 1.47 3.80
CA LEU A 154 18.67 2.30 4.82
C LEU A 154 17.73 2.56 6.02
N ILE A 155 16.45 2.78 5.78
CA ILE A 155 15.45 2.94 6.85
C ILE A 155 15.36 1.64 7.67
N GLY A 156 15.25 0.49 7.01
CA GLY A 156 15.16 -0.80 7.67
C GLY A 156 16.35 -1.16 8.54
N GLU A 157 17.57 -0.79 8.12
CA GLU A 157 18.80 -1.12 8.83
C GLU A 157 19.20 -0.08 9.89
N ILE A 158 18.90 1.21 9.68
CA ILE A 158 19.39 2.30 10.55
C ILE A 158 18.36 2.70 11.60
N ALA A 159 17.05 2.52 11.32
CA ALA A 159 16.02 2.95 12.24
C ALA A 159 16.08 2.16 13.56
N SER A 160 16.19 2.88 14.66
CA SER A 160 16.19 2.29 16.01
C SER A 160 14.78 1.91 16.50
N ASP A 161 13.75 2.53 15.95
CA ASP A 161 12.35 2.26 16.26
C ASP A 161 11.84 1.10 15.39
N PRO A 162 11.33 0.01 15.98
CA PRO A 162 10.83 -1.15 15.22
C PRO A 162 9.70 -0.80 14.25
N THR A 163 8.87 0.19 14.58
CA THR A 163 7.77 0.64 13.72
C THR A 163 8.33 1.30 12.46
N VAL A 164 9.32 2.16 12.62
CA VAL A 164 10.00 2.83 11.50
C VAL A 164 10.81 1.84 10.68
N ALA A 165 11.54 0.92 11.31
CA ALA A 165 12.29 -0.13 10.63
C ALA A 165 11.39 -1.04 9.78
N SER A 166 10.15 -1.27 10.18
CA SER A 166 9.19 -2.08 9.42
C SER A 166 8.65 -1.40 8.14
N ILE A 167 8.98 -0.12 7.91
CA ILE A 167 8.64 0.61 6.67
C ILE A 167 9.71 0.37 5.58
N GLY A 168 10.95 0.12 5.96
CA GLY A 168 12.08 -0.17 5.06
C GLY A 168 12.20 -1.63 4.69
#